data_f066c00cffc25d27cfbf9fa30f86e609
#
_entry.id   f066c00cffc25d27cfbf9fa30f86e609
#
_cell.length_a   1.000
_cell.length_b   1.000
_cell.length_c   1.000
_cell.angle_alpha   90.00
_cell.angle_beta   90.00
_cell.angle_gamma   90.00
#
_symmetry.space_group_name_H-M   'P 1'
#
loop_
_entity.id
_entity.type
_entity.pdbx_description
1 polymer ?
#
loop_
_entity_poly.entity_id
_entity_poly.type
_entity_poly.pdbx_seq_one_letter_code
_entity_poly.pdbx_strand_id
1 'polypeptide(L)'
;MRRFAIPFALVSLLLPITVFSQTRTPEAALNHFKDAMKKGGNGDFDGAIEEYTRAIRLSSHFNISKSSDSRLGNSLTDYSAESVTVVDPFTANAYNNRGLARFKKNDYVGAIEDFDQALKIRPGLADIYLNRAASLRAKGDLQAAMKDLDRALALKKDFFEAYSNRGSLKLDLGDCAGALVDLNRSIEINNRIPEPYYQRGYVYVEMKEFDRAIAEFERAIKLGPRMAWAYQGRGTALMLKGKMLEAIEDFNHVVEFDPQIPWAFFNRGLAKVYLGRDSEAQTDFDECLRMRPEMKADLEARIELARKLRRVGN
;
A
#
# COMPACT_ATOMS: atom_id res chain seq x y z
N MET A 1 17.16 2.76 -13.67
CA MET A 1 16.67 1.70 -12.78
C MET A 1 15.17 1.91 -12.62
N ARG A 2 14.30 0.91 -12.94
CA ARG A 2 12.90 1.01 -12.55
C ARG A 2 12.86 0.91 -11.03
N ARG A 3 12.30 1.92 -10.37
CA ARG A 3 12.21 2.01 -8.92
C ARG A 3 11.41 0.81 -8.39
N PHE A 4 11.88 0.20 -7.33
CA PHE A 4 11.18 -0.90 -6.67
C PHE A 4 9.81 -0.39 -6.20
N ALA A 5 8.73 -1.10 -6.57
CA ALA A 5 7.40 -0.77 -6.07
C ALA A 5 7.33 -1.16 -4.58
N ILE A 6 7.67 -0.21 -3.72
CA ILE A 6 7.54 -0.39 -2.27
C ILE A 6 6.05 -0.36 -1.92
N PRO A 7 5.49 -1.40 -1.28
CA PRO A 7 4.09 -1.39 -0.88
C PRO A 7 3.80 -0.29 0.11
N PHE A 8 2.61 0.32 -0.04
CA PHE A 8 2.09 1.35 0.86
C PHE A 8 1.18 0.71 1.90
N ALA A 9 1.28 1.16 3.14
CA ALA A 9 0.34 0.76 4.17
C ALA A 9 -1.04 1.34 3.87
N LEU A 10 -2.07 0.50 3.99
CA LEU A 10 -3.48 0.89 3.95
C LEU A 10 -4.09 0.63 5.32
N VAL A 11 -4.96 1.52 5.76
CA VAL A 11 -5.63 1.37 7.05
C VAL A 11 -7.12 1.12 6.82
N SER A 12 -7.59 -0.02 7.30
CA SER A 12 -9.02 -0.31 7.36
C SER A 12 -9.62 0.35 8.60
N LEU A 13 -10.60 1.23 8.41
CA LEU A 13 -11.37 1.82 9.50
C LEU A 13 -12.36 0.78 10.03
N LEU A 14 -11.88 -0.12 10.86
CA LEU A 14 -12.71 -1.03 11.64
C LEU A 14 -13.25 -0.27 12.85
N LEU A 15 -14.26 0.58 12.66
CA LEU A 15 -15.02 1.05 13.80
C LEU A 15 -15.79 -0.14 14.40
N PRO A 16 -15.75 -0.32 15.73
CA PRO A 16 -16.52 -1.38 16.36
C PRO A 16 -17.99 -1.19 16.01
N ILE A 17 -18.66 -2.29 15.67
CA ILE A 17 -20.08 -2.33 15.29
C ILE A 17 -20.96 -1.66 16.35
N THR A 18 -20.52 -1.63 17.60
CA THR A 18 -21.18 -0.95 18.73
C THR A 18 -21.32 0.56 18.53
N VAL A 19 -20.46 1.22 17.76
CA VAL A 19 -20.59 2.65 17.44
C VAL A 19 -21.79 2.92 16.54
N PHE A 20 -22.20 1.94 15.72
CA PHE A 20 -23.35 2.08 14.83
C PHE A 20 -24.71 1.93 15.54
N SER A 21 -24.74 1.38 16.77
CA SER A 21 -25.99 1.24 17.55
C SER A 21 -26.59 2.58 17.97
N GLN A 22 -25.79 3.65 17.98
CA GLN A 22 -26.26 5.01 18.28
C GLN A 22 -26.65 5.80 17.02
N THR A 23 -26.32 5.30 15.83
CA THR A 23 -26.72 5.88 14.55
C THR A 23 -28.03 5.22 14.12
N ARG A 24 -28.94 6.00 13.51
CA ARG A 24 -30.20 5.47 12.96
C ARG A 24 -29.98 4.79 11.59
N THR A 25 -28.86 4.09 11.43
CA THR A 25 -28.53 3.33 10.23
C THR A 25 -29.53 2.18 10.06
N PRO A 26 -30.15 1.99 8.90
CA PRO A 26 -31.05 0.86 8.66
C PRO A 26 -30.33 -0.47 8.91
N GLU A 27 -31.02 -1.39 9.61
CA GLU A 27 -30.45 -2.71 9.92
C GLU A 27 -30.02 -3.47 8.65
N ALA A 28 -30.79 -3.34 7.57
CA ALA A 28 -30.42 -3.91 6.27
C ALA A 28 -29.09 -3.36 5.73
N ALA A 29 -28.83 -2.04 5.87
CA ALA A 29 -27.56 -1.45 5.46
C ALA A 29 -26.39 -1.98 6.29
N LEU A 30 -26.61 -2.16 7.61
CA LEU A 30 -25.60 -2.72 8.50
C LEU A 30 -25.30 -4.20 8.17
N ASN A 31 -26.29 -4.98 7.80
CA ASN A 31 -26.12 -6.38 7.42
C ASN A 31 -25.30 -6.48 6.11
N HIS A 32 -25.62 -5.69 5.10
CA HIS A 32 -24.81 -5.63 3.87
C HIS A 32 -23.36 -5.19 4.14
N PHE A 33 -23.14 -4.25 5.05
CA PHE A 33 -21.79 -3.82 5.43
C PHE A 33 -21.00 -4.98 6.10
N LYS A 34 -21.63 -5.75 7.00
CA LYS A 34 -21.00 -6.93 7.62
C LYS A 34 -20.66 -8.01 6.60
N ASP A 35 -21.57 -8.27 5.66
CA ASP A 35 -21.37 -9.25 4.59
C ASP A 35 -20.21 -8.81 3.65
N ALA A 36 -20.15 -7.51 3.33
CA ALA A 36 -19.04 -6.95 2.57
C ALA A 36 -17.69 -7.15 3.27
N MET A 37 -17.62 -6.88 4.58
CA MET A 37 -16.39 -7.10 5.37
C MET A 37 -15.98 -8.58 5.36
N LYS A 38 -16.92 -9.50 5.51
CA LYS A 38 -16.67 -10.94 5.47
C LYS A 38 -16.15 -11.38 4.10
N LYS A 39 -16.80 -10.94 3.01
CA LYS A 39 -16.38 -11.23 1.63
C LYS A 39 -14.98 -10.70 1.35
N GLY A 40 -14.70 -9.43 1.69
CA GLY A 40 -13.38 -8.81 1.52
C GLY A 40 -12.28 -9.50 2.33
N GLY A 41 -12.59 -9.93 3.56
CA GLY A 41 -11.67 -10.72 4.40
C GLY A 41 -11.33 -12.09 3.79
N ASN A 42 -12.22 -12.65 3.00
CA ASN A 42 -12.01 -13.92 2.26
C ASN A 42 -11.40 -13.71 0.85
N GLY A 43 -11.04 -12.47 0.48
CA GLY A 43 -10.49 -12.14 -0.83
C GLY A 43 -11.53 -11.95 -1.95
N ASP A 44 -12.83 -12.10 -1.67
CA ASP A 44 -13.92 -11.80 -2.60
C ASP A 44 -14.16 -10.28 -2.65
N PHE A 45 -13.28 -9.57 -3.35
CA PHE A 45 -13.38 -8.10 -3.45
C PHE A 45 -14.54 -7.65 -4.33
N ASP A 46 -14.95 -8.42 -5.34
CA ASP A 46 -16.12 -8.12 -6.18
C ASP A 46 -17.40 -8.17 -5.35
N GLY A 47 -17.60 -9.27 -4.65
CA GLY A 47 -18.73 -9.40 -3.76
C GLY A 47 -18.74 -8.37 -2.63
N ALA A 48 -17.57 -7.99 -2.11
CA ALA A 48 -17.45 -6.92 -1.11
C ALA A 48 -17.89 -5.56 -1.68
N ILE A 49 -17.47 -5.20 -2.89
CA ILE A 49 -17.84 -3.95 -3.57
C ILE A 49 -19.37 -3.89 -3.79
N GLU A 50 -19.99 -5.00 -4.21
CA GLU A 50 -21.44 -5.06 -4.37
C GLU A 50 -22.18 -4.81 -3.05
N GLU A 51 -21.78 -5.50 -1.99
CA GLU A 51 -22.44 -5.38 -0.69
C GLU A 51 -22.23 -3.98 -0.07
N TYR A 52 -21.02 -3.39 -0.17
CA TYR A 52 -20.83 -1.99 0.24
C TYR A 52 -21.68 -1.03 -0.59
N THR A 53 -21.88 -1.29 -1.89
CA THR A 53 -22.75 -0.47 -2.74
C THR A 53 -24.21 -0.53 -2.30
N ARG A 54 -24.70 -1.71 -1.91
CA ARG A 54 -26.04 -1.89 -1.33
C ARG A 54 -26.18 -1.15 -0.01
N ALA A 55 -25.19 -1.29 0.89
CA ALA A 55 -25.15 -0.60 2.17
C ALA A 55 -25.21 0.94 2.01
N ILE A 56 -24.41 1.51 1.09
CA ILE A 56 -24.38 2.94 0.79
C ILE A 56 -25.75 3.39 0.25
N ARG A 57 -26.34 2.66 -0.67
CA ARG A 57 -27.65 3.00 -1.24
C ARG A 57 -28.74 3.04 -0.17
N LEU A 58 -28.81 2.05 0.70
CA LEU A 58 -29.80 1.99 1.78
C LEU A 58 -29.62 3.11 2.80
N SER A 59 -28.38 3.46 3.15
CA SER A 59 -28.12 4.55 4.10
C SER A 59 -28.43 5.92 3.49
N SER A 60 -28.16 6.15 2.21
CA SER A 60 -28.46 7.43 1.53
C SER A 60 -29.97 7.68 1.39
N HIS A 61 -30.76 6.67 1.06
CA HIS A 61 -32.23 6.81 0.99
C HIS A 61 -32.88 7.13 2.34
N PHE A 62 -32.31 6.57 3.42
CA PHE A 62 -32.81 6.85 4.76
C PHE A 62 -32.60 8.32 5.19
N ASN A 63 -31.49 8.93 4.78
CA ASN A 63 -31.22 10.34 5.08
C ASN A 63 -32.16 11.30 4.32
N ILE A 64 -32.59 10.95 3.10
CA ILE A 64 -33.52 11.77 2.31
C ILE A 64 -34.94 11.71 2.89
N SER A 65 -35.42 10.55 3.35
CA SER A 65 -36.78 10.38 3.88
C SER A 65 -37.03 11.13 5.19
N LYS A 66 -35.98 11.50 5.95
CA LYS A 66 -36.10 12.27 7.19
C LYS A 66 -36.16 13.78 7.00
N SER A 67 -35.65 14.30 5.89
CA SER A 67 -35.76 15.73 5.57
C SER A 67 -37.22 16.13 5.19
N SER A 68 -38.09 15.16 4.94
CA SER A 68 -39.50 15.38 4.57
C SER A 68 -40.48 15.19 5.74
N ASP A 69 -40.04 14.85 6.95
CA ASP A 69 -40.96 14.71 8.11
C ASP A 69 -41.21 16.07 8.78
N SER A 70 -42.22 16.76 8.29
CA SER A 70 -42.68 18.09 8.67
C SER A 70 -43.34 18.18 10.05
N ARG A 71 -43.04 17.30 11.00
CA ARG A 71 -43.66 17.25 12.35
C ARG A 71 -42.81 17.90 13.46
N LEU A 72 -41.78 18.63 13.11
CA LEU A 72 -41.12 19.53 14.08
C LEU A 72 -41.73 20.91 13.95
N GLY A 73 -42.64 21.20 14.89
CA GLY A 73 -43.51 22.36 14.94
C GLY A 73 -42.80 23.70 14.82
N ASN A 74 -43.54 24.66 14.32
CA ASN A 74 -43.36 26.07 14.19
C ASN A 74 -42.63 26.74 15.36
N SER A 75 -41.31 26.76 15.35
CA SER A 75 -40.55 27.72 16.21
C SER A 75 -39.08 27.80 15.80
N LEU A 76 -38.77 28.05 14.54
CA LEU A 76 -37.47 28.54 14.09
C LEU A 76 -37.64 29.17 12.70
N THR A 77 -38.26 30.35 12.67
CA THR A 77 -38.13 31.30 11.58
C THR A 77 -36.75 31.93 11.69
N ASP A 78 -35.90 31.66 10.72
CA ASP A 78 -34.65 32.33 10.34
C ASP A 78 -33.41 31.42 10.31
N TYR A 79 -33.51 30.28 9.61
CA TYR A 79 -32.31 29.72 8.99
C TYR A 79 -32.65 29.38 7.54
N SER A 80 -32.02 30.09 6.60
CA SER A 80 -32.00 29.77 5.17
C SER A 80 -31.76 28.27 5.01
N ALA A 81 -32.61 27.61 4.22
CA ALA A 81 -32.62 26.17 4.00
C ALA A 81 -31.35 25.70 3.27
N GLU A 82 -30.18 25.80 3.89
CA GLU A 82 -29.09 24.92 3.62
C GLU A 82 -29.48 23.56 4.24
N SER A 83 -29.83 22.61 3.39
CA SER A 83 -30.13 21.24 3.77
C SER A 83 -28.94 20.72 4.58
N VAL A 84 -29.02 20.74 5.90
CA VAL A 84 -28.08 20.05 6.78
C VAL A 84 -28.34 18.57 6.55
N THR A 85 -27.68 18.01 5.54
CA THR A 85 -27.58 16.57 5.37
C THR A 85 -26.81 16.09 6.59
N VAL A 86 -27.53 15.53 7.59
CA VAL A 86 -26.91 14.77 8.68
C VAL A 86 -26.28 13.55 8.06
N VAL A 87 -25.04 13.72 7.63
CA VAL A 87 -24.32 12.70 6.88
C VAL A 87 -23.85 11.65 7.88
N ASP A 88 -24.45 10.47 7.79
CA ASP A 88 -24.20 9.34 8.69
C ASP A 88 -22.73 8.91 8.63
N PRO A 89 -22.02 8.85 9.77
CA PRO A 89 -20.66 8.30 9.87
C PRO A 89 -20.49 6.91 9.24
N PHE A 90 -21.55 6.11 9.24
CA PHE A 90 -21.60 4.81 8.59
C PHE A 90 -21.33 4.89 7.08
N THR A 91 -21.99 5.83 6.39
CA THR A 91 -21.84 6.01 4.95
C THR A 91 -20.38 6.35 4.57
N ALA A 92 -19.70 7.18 5.36
CA ALA A 92 -18.28 7.48 5.13
C ALA A 92 -17.40 6.23 5.24
N ASN A 93 -17.67 5.38 6.24
CA ASN A 93 -16.93 4.12 6.42
C ASN A 93 -17.23 3.13 5.28
N ALA A 94 -18.46 3.06 4.80
CA ALA A 94 -18.83 2.20 3.70
C ALA A 94 -18.12 2.61 2.39
N TYR A 95 -18.05 3.91 2.11
CA TYR A 95 -17.25 4.44 1.00
C TYR A 95 -15.76 4.11 1.18
N ASN A 96 -15.17 4.38 2.36
CA ASN A 96 -13.76 4.08 2.60
C ASN A 96 -13.45 2.59 2.37
N ASN A 97 -14.27 1.70 2.90
CA ASN A 97 -14.03 0.25 2.78
C ASN A 97 -14.28 -0.26 1.36
N ARG A 98 -15.23 0.31 0.61
CA ARG A 98 -15.40 0.04 -0.82
C ARG A 98 -14.18 0.51 -1.62
N GLY A 99 -13.66 1.69 -1.32
CA GLY A 99 -12.42 2.20 -1.89
C GLY A 99 -11.23 1.28 -1.64
N LEU A 100 -11.09 0.72 -0.43
CA LEU A 100 -10.05 -0.27 -0.12
C LEU A 100 -10.23 -1.55 -0.95
N ALA A 101 -11.45 -2.06 -1.11
CA ALA A 101 -11.73 -3.24 -1.95
C ALA A 101 -11.41 -2.97 -3.44
N ARG A 102 -11.76 -1.78 -3.95
CA ARG A 102 -11.39 -1.33 -5.30
C ARG A 102 -9.88 -1.22 -5.48
N PHE A 103 -9.18 -0.65 -4.50
CA PHE A 103 -7.71 -0.60 -4.50
C PHE A 103 -7.09 -2.00 -4.63
N LYS A 104 -7.59 -2.98 -3.88
CA LYS A 104 -7.12 -4.38 -3.96
C LYS A 104 -7.34 -5.01 -5.34
N LYS A 105 -8.31 -4.51 -6.09
CA LYS A 105 -8.55 -4.89 -7.50
C LYS A 105 -7.77 -4.06 -8.51
N ASN A 106 -6.89 -3.17 -8.07
CA ASN A 106 -6.17 -2.19 -8.91
C ASN A 106 -7.08 -1.16 -9.60
N ASP A 107 -8.35 -1.03 -9.17
CA ASP A 107 -9.24 0.07 -9.57
C ASP A 107 -8.91 1.32 -8.73
N TYR A 108 -7.78 1.94 -9.05
CA TYR A 108 -7.29 3.11 -8.30
C TYR A 108 -8.17 4.34 -8.53
N VAL A 109 -8.79 4.48 -9.69
CA VAL A 109 -9.69 5.60 -10.01
C VAL A 109 -10.96 5.50 -9.17
N GLY A 110 -11.63 4.37 -9.20
CA GLY A 110 -12.83 4.15 -8.39
C GLY A 110 -12.54 4.19 -6.88
N ALA A 111 -11.34 3.77 -6.44
CA ALA A 111 -10.92 3.90 -5.05
C ALA A 111 -10.80 5.39 -4.63
N ILE A 112 -10.16 6.23 -5.45
CA ILE A 112 -10.05 7.68 -5.21
C ILE A 112 -11.43 8.32 -5.13
N GLU A 113 -12.35 8.01 -6.05
CA GLU A 113 -13.73 8.52 -6.03
C GLU A 113 -14.44 8.17 -4.72
N ASP A 114 -14.27 6.95 -4.23
CA ASP A 114 -14.87 6.50 -2.97
C ASP A 114 -14.27 7.23 -1.76
N PHE A 115 -12.95 7.40 -1.71
CA PHE A 115 -12.30 8.17 -0.66
C PHE A 115 -12.71 9.64 -0.70
N ASP A 116 -12.91 10.23 -1.88
CA ASP A 116 -13.43 11.59 -2.05
C ASP A 116 -14.83 11.73 -1.44
N GLN A 117 -15.74 10.76 -1.68
CA GLN A 117 -17.06 10.77 -1.05
C GLN A 117 -16.96 10.60 0.47
N ALA A 118 -16.10 9.73 0.95
CA ALA A 118 -15.86 9.55 2.38
C ALA A 118 -15.34 10.83 3.05
N LEU A 119 -14.41 11.55 2.40
CA LEU A 119 -13.85 12.82 2.90
C LEU A 119 -14.81 13.99 2.81
N LYS A 120 -15.73 14.04 1.84
CA LYS A 120 -16.83 15.02 1.83
C LYS A 120 -17.71 14.88 3.05
N ILE A 121 -17.94 13.64 3.50
CA ILE A 121 -18.74 13.32 4.67
C ILE A 121 -17.95 13.59 5.96
N ARG A 122 -16.70 13.15 6.02
CA ARG A 122 -15.84 13.23 7.21
C ARG A 122 -14.44 13.72 6.89
N PRO A 123 -14.25 15.04 6.74
CA PRO A 123 -12.97 15.65 6.34
C PRO A 123 -11.87 15.58 7.41
N GLY A 124 -12.19 15.13 8.63
CA GLY A 124 -11.25 15.01 9.75
C GLY A 124 -10.63 13.63 9.93
N LEU A 125 -10.87 12.66 9.04
CA LEU A 125 -10.34 11.30 9.19
C LEU A 125 -9.00 11.13 8.47
N ALA A 126 -7.90 11.13 9.25
CA ALA A 126 -6.54 10.99 8.75
C ALA A 126 -6.32 9.70 7.93
N ASP A 127 -6.97 8.60 8.34
CA ASP A 127 -6.84 7.30 7.68
C ASP A 127 -7.36 7.30 6.24
N ILE A 128 -8.41 8.09 5.93
CA ILE A 128 -8.95 8.19 4.57
C ILE A 128 -7.98 8.95 3.65
N TYR A 129 -7.33 10.00 4.14
CA TYR A 129 -6.26 10.68 3.39
C TYR A 129 -5.08 9.73 3.11
N LEU A 130 -4.68 8.91 4.09
CA LEU A 130 -3.64 7.89 3.90
C LEU A 130 -4.02 6.92 2.78
N ASN A 131 -5.25 6.39 2.81
CA ASN A 131 -5.74 5.42 1.83
C ASN A 131 -5.85 6.05 0.43
N ARG A 132 -6.33 7.32 0.33
CA ARG A 132 -6.38 8.04 -0.95
C ARG A 132 -4.98 8.32 -1.48
N ALA A 133 -4.03 8.69 -0.64
CA ALA A 133 -2.63 8.88 -1.02
C ALA A 133 -2.01 7.61 -1.63
N ALA A 134 -2.31 6.43 -1.07
CA ALA A 134 -1.86 5.17 -1.63
C ALA A 134 -2.41 4.94 -3.05
N SER A 135 -3.70 5.25 -3.27
CA SER A 135 -4.35 5.13 -4.58
C SER A 135 -3.80 6.15 -5.58
N LEU A 136 -3.58 7.39 -5.15
CA LEU A 136 -2.98 8.45 -5.97
C LEU A 136 -1.55 8.08 -6.40
N ARG A 137 -0.73 7.56 -5.47
CA ARG A 137 0.61 7.06 -5.81
C ARG A 137 0.56 5.93 -6.83
N ALA A 138 -0.34 4.96 -6.64
CA ALA A 138 -0.49 3.83 -7.56
C ALA A 138 -0.94 4.29 -8.96
N LYS A 139 -1.77 5.34 -9.03
CA LYS A 139 -2.15 6.01 -10.27
C LYS A 139 -1.02 6.84 -10.90
N GLY A 140 0.02 7.19 -10.13
CA GLY A 140 1.15 8.02 -10.58
C GLY A 140 1.03 9.50 -10.21
N ASP A 141 -0.01 9.93 -9.51
CA ASP A 141 -0.20 11.31 -9.05
C ASP A 141 0.53 11.53 -7.72
N LEU A 142 1.86 11.59 -7.79
CA LEU A 142 2.73 11.67 -6.62
C LEU A 142 2.55 12.99 -5.84
N GLN A 143 2.21 14.09 -6.52
CA GLN A 143 2.02 15.39 -5.88
C GLN A 143 0.72 15.44 -5.07
N ALA A 144 -0.37 14.89 -5.60
CA ALA A 144 -1.62 14.78 -4.86
C ALA A 144 -1.47 13.81 -3.66
N ALA A 145 -0.76 12.70 -3.84
CA ALA A 145 -0.44 11.77 -2.74
C ALA A 145 0.34 12.47 -1.61
N MET A 146 1.31 13.32 -1.94
CA MET A 146 2.08 14.08 -0.94
C MET A 146 1.17 15.01 -0.12
N LYS A 147 0.28 15.75 -0.78
CA LYS A 147 -0.67 16.66 -0.11
C LYS A 147 -1.60 15.91 0.86
N ASP A 148 -2.06 14.73 0.46
CA ASP A 148 -2.90 13.90 1.31
C ASP A 148 -2.15 13.38 2.54
N LEU A 149 -0.90 12.93 2.38
CA LEU A 149 -0.06 12.49 3.50
C LEU A 149 0.24 13.65 4.47
N ASP A 150 0.50 14.85 3.95
CA ASP A 150 0.67 16.04 4.77
C ASP A 150 -0.62 16.36 5.54
N ARG A 151 -1.79 16.22 4.90
CA ARG A 151 -3.08 16.42 5.58
C ARG A 151 -3.34 15.37 6.64
N ALA A 152 -3.03 14.10 6.37
CA ALA A 152 -3.13 13.02 7.35
C ALA A 152 -2.28 13.30 8.60
N LEU A 153 -1.03 13.74 8.42
CA LEU A 153 -0.10 14.08 9.51
C LEU A 153 -0.50 15.36 10.25
N ALA A 154 -1.13 16.33 9.59
CA ALA A 154 -1.69 17.50 10.25
C ALA A 154 -2.86 17.14 11.18
N LEU A 155 -3.66 16.14 10.80
CA LEU A 155 -4.80 15.63 11.60
C LEU A 155 -4.35 14.68 12.74
N LYS A 156 -3.33 13.85 12.49
CA LYS A 156 -2.84 12.86 13.45
C LYS A 156 -1.31 12.87 13.46
N LYS A 157 -0.72 13.55 14.44
CA LYS A 157 0.72 13.79 14.53
C LYS A 157 1.55 12.52 14.78
N ASP A 158 0.99 11.52 15.46
CA ASP A 158 1.66 10.25 15.75
C ASP A 158 1.18 9.11 14.83
N PHE A 159 1.04 9.41 13.53
CA PHE A 159 0.56 8.49 12.52
C PHE A 159 1.75 7.84 11.80
N PHE A 160 2.30 6.76 12.38
CA PHE A 160 3.51 6.13 11.87
C PHE A 160 3.37 5.61 10.43
N GLU A 161 2.19 5.11 10.05
CA GLU A 161 1.93 4.66 8.66
C GLU A 161 2.02 5.82 7.67
N ALA A 162 1.51 6.99 8.04
CA ALA A 162 1.57 8.16 7.16
C ALA A 162 3.01 8.69 7.00
N TYR A 163 3.81 8.67 8.07
CA TYR A 163 5.24 8.96 7.97
C TYR A 163 5.96 7.93 7.08
N SER A 164 5.71 6.64 7.28
CA SER A 164 6.29 5.56 6.48
C SER A 164 5.94 5.72 4.99
N ASN A 165 4.66 5.97 4.68
CA ASN A 165 4.20 6.17 3.32
C ASN A 165 4.77 7.46 2.70
N ARG A 166 4.89 8.56 3.46
CA ARG A 166 5.50 9.80 2.97
C ARG A 166 7.00 9.64 2.73
N GLY A 167 7.69 8.91 3.61
CA GLY A 167 9.09 8.54 3.41
C GLY A 167 9.30 7.73 2.13
N SER A 168 8.47 6.73 1.89
CA SER A 168 8.49 5.94 0.65
C SER A 168 8.19 6.79 -0.59
N LEU A 169 7.25 7.73 -0.51
CA LEU A 169 6.92 8.64 -1.60
C LEU A 169 8.07 9.62 -1.90
N LYS A 170 8.75 10.14 -0.87
CA LYS A 170 9.96 10.97 -1.02
C LYS A 170 11.09 10.20 -1.70
N LEU A 171 11.25 8.91 -1.36
CA LEU A 171 12.22 8.04 -2.07
C LEU A 171 11.88 7.92 -3.56
N ASP A 172 10.59 7.74 -3.91
CA ASP A 172 10.16 7.70 -5.32
C ASP A 172 10.47 9.02 -6.05
N LEU A 173 10.42 10.14 -5.35
CA LEU A 173 10.77 11.46 -5.86
C LEU A 173 12.29 11.74 -5.86
N GLY A 174 13.10 10.84 -5.28
CA GLY A 174 14.56 10.97 -5.18
C GLY A 174 15.06 11.78 -3.99
N ASP A 175 14.16 12.20 -3.08
CA ASP A 175 14.51 12.88 -1.83
C ASP A 175 14.88 11.85 -0.75
N CYS A 176 16.07 11.29 -0.83
CA CYS A 176 16.56 10.33 0.15
C CYS A 176 16.70 10.94 1.56
N ALA A 177 17.11 12.20 1.67
CA ALA A 177 17.27 12.86 2.97
C ALA A 177 15.92 13.06 3.67
N GLY A 178 14.93 13.58 2.96
CA GLY A 178 13.59 13.72 3.48
C GLY A 178 12.91 12.38 3.78
N ALA A 179 13.20 11.34 3.00
CA ALA A 179 12.73 9.97 3.25
C ALA A 179 13.26 9.44 4.59
N LEU A 180 14.56 9.60 4.88
CA LEU A 180 15.17 9.19 6.16
C LEU A 180 14.53 9.89 7.35
N VAL A 181 14.24 11.20 7.25
CA VAL A 181 13.56 11.94 8.32
C VAL A 181 12.21 11.32 8.66
N ASP A 182 11.37 11.08 7.66
CA ASP A 182 10.04 10.52 7.87
C ASP A 182 10.09 9.07 8.36
N LEU A 183 10.97 8.23 7.80
CA LEU A 183 11.10 6.82 8.22
C LEU A 183 11.65 6.69 9.64
N ASN A 184 12.59 7.56 10.04
CA ASN A 184 13.06 7.63 11.41
C ASN A 184 11.91 8.00 12.36
N ARG A 185 11.08 9.00 12.00
CA ARG A 185 9.92 9.38 12.79
C ARG A 185 8.90 8.25 12.91
N SER A 186 8.64 7.52 11.83
CA SER A 186 7.78 6.33 11.85
C SER A 186 8.28 5.27 12.85
N ILE A 187 9.59 4.98 12.83
CA ILE A 187 10.22 4.00 13.73
C ILE A 187 10.23 4.49 15.20
N GLU A 188 10.44 5.79 15.45
CA GLU A 188 10.35 6.37 16.79
C GLU A 188 8.96 6.19 17.39
N ILE A 189 7.89 6.34 16.58
CA ILE A 189 6.52 6.17 17.03
C ILE A 189 6.22 4.68 17.26
N ASN A 190 6.61 3.82 16.34
CA ASN A 190 6.40 2.37 16.45
C ASN A 190 7.58 1.58 15.85
N ASN A 191 8.44 1.05 16.73
CA ASN A 191 9.65 0.32 16.36
C ASN A 191 9.44 -1.20 16.19
N ARG A 192 8.19 -1.68 16.27
CA ARG A 192 7.85 -3.11 16.16
C ARG A 192 7.30 -3.51 14.79
N ILE A 193 7.17 -2.55 13.90
CA ILE A 193 6.64 -2.75 12.56
C ILE A 193 7.79 -2.89 11.57
N PRO A 194 7.85 -3.96 10.75
CA PRO A 194 8.97 -4.21 9.84
C PRO A 194 9.02 -3.25 8.65
N GLU A 195 7.87 -2.72 8.19
CA GLU A 195 7.74 -1.90 6.99
C GLU A 195 8.68 -0.68 6.95
N PRO A 196 8.75 0.21 7.97
CA PRO A 196 9.64 1.36 7.92
C PRO A 196 11.13 0.99 7.83
N TYR A 197 11.53 -0.14 8.41
CA TYR A 197 12.92 -0.61 8.34
C TYR A 197 13.29 -1.03 6.92
N TYR A 198 12.46 -1.87 6.25
CA TYR A 198 12.80 -2.27 4.89
C TYR A 198 12.74 -1.08 3.92
N GLN A 199 11.82 -0.13 4.13
CA GLN A 199 11.77 1.10 3.32
C GLN A 199 13.04 1.93 3.51
N ARG A 200 13.54 2.08 4.74
CA ARG A 200 14.80 2.76 5.04
C ARG A 200 16.00 2.00 4.45
N GLY A 201 15.95 0.68 4.43
CA GLY A 201 16.91 -0.15 3.71
C GLY A 201 16.99 0.21 2.23
N TYR A 202 15.87 0.41 1.55
CA TYR A 202 15.87 0.87 0.15
C TYR A 202 16.42 2.29 -0.02
N VAL A 203 16.18 3.20 0.93
CA VAL A 203 16.82 4.52 0.90
C VAL A 203 18.34 4.38 0.93
N TYR A 204 18.88 3.52 1.80
CA TYR A 204 20.32 3.27 1.84
C TYR A 204 20.86 2.57 0.58
N VAL A 205 20.07 1.72 -0.08
CA VAL A 205 20.45 1.16 -1.40
C VAL A 205 20.60 2.27 -2.43
N GLU A 206 19.66 3.22 -2.53
CA GLU A 206 19.75 4.37 -3.44
C GLU A 206 20.94 5.28 -3.13
N MET A 207 21.28 5.43 -1.84
CA MET A 207 22.48 6.15 -1.39
C MET A 207 23.78 5.35 -1.59
N LYS A 208 23.72 4.09 -2.07
CA LYS A 208 24.84 3.14 -2.21
C LYS A 208 25.52 2.77 -0.88
N GLU A 209 24.82 2.94 0.23
CA GLU A 209 25.28 2.59 1.58
C GLU A 209 24.84 1.15 1.90
N PHE A 210 25.37 0.18 1.15
CA PHE A 210 24.87 -1.19 1.14
C PHE A 210 24.95 -1.91 2.49
N ASP A 211 25.95 -1.61 3.32
CA ASP A 211 26.07 -2.20 4.66
C ASP A 211 24.93 -1.76 5.58
N ARG A 212 24.60 -0.46 5.54
CA ARG A 212 23.44 0.06 6.27
C ARG A 212 22.13 -0.53 5.74
N ALA A 213 22.01 -0.63 4.41
CA ALA A 213 20.83 -1.25 3.81
C ALA A 213 20.62 -2.69 4.31
N ILE A 214 21.68 -3.51 4.32
CA ILE A 214 21.63 -4.90 4.78
C ILE A 214 21.17 -4.95 6.24
N ALA A 215 21.75 -4.12 7.13
CA ALA A 215 21.36 -4.07 8.55
C ALA A 215 19.88 -3.71 8.76
N GLU A 216 19.35 -2.78 7.95
CA GLU A 216 17.92 -2.40 7.99
C GLU A 216 17.01 -3.54 7.52
N PHE A 217 17.37 -4.23 6.45
CA PHE A 217 16.62 -5.41 5.99
C PHE A 217 16.68 -6.55 7.01
N GLU A 218 17.82 -6.80 7.66
CA GLU A 218 17.95 -7.77 8.75
C GLU A 218 17.00 -7.43 9.90
N ARG A 219 16.91 -6.13 10.26
CA ARG A 219 15.96 -5.69 11.28
C ARG A 219 14.53 -5.94 10.86
N ALA A 220 14.16 -5.65 9.61
CA ALA A 220 12.84 -5.93 9.06
C ALA A 220 12.52 -7.43 9.08
N ILE A 221 13.46 -8.29 8.65
CA ILE A 221 13.33 -9.76 8.66
C ILE A 221 13.14 -10.28 10.09
N LYS A 222 13.89 -9.76 11.07
CA LYS A 222 13.73 -10.15 12.47
C LYS A 222 12.33 -9.85 13.01
N LEU A 223 11.70 -8.74 12.58
CA LEU A 223 10.36 -8.33 12.97
C LEU A 223 9.28 -9.09 12.18
N GLY A 224 9.54 -9.38 10.92
CA GLY A 224 8.62 -10.09 10.02
C GLY A 224 9.34 -11.20 9.23
N PRO A 225 9.56 -12.40 9.82
CA PRO A 225 10.40 -13.47 9.23
C PRO A 225 9.91 -14.02 7.87
N ARG A 226 8.71 -13.70 7.45
CA ARG A 226 8.16 -14.10 6.13
C ARG A 226 7.93 -12.91 5.20
N MET A 227 8.57 -11.77 5.48
CA MET A 227 8.44 -10.57 4.65
C MET A 227 9.31 -10.70 3.39
N ALA A 228 8.74 -11.22 2.31
CA ALA A 228 9.45 -11.45 1.04
C ALA A 228 10.19 -10.19 0.53
N TRP A 229 9.59 -9.01 0.67
CA TRP A 229 10.20 -7.73 0.24
C TRP A 229 11.47 -7.36 1.01
N ALA A 230 11.61 -7.75 2.28
CA ALA A 230 12.84 -7.50 3.04
C ALA A 230 13.98 -8.42 2.57
N TYR A 231 13.69 -9.70 2.29
CA TYR A 231 14.65 -10.59 1.66
C TYR A 231 15.02 -10.15 0.25
N GLN A 232 14.04 -9.70 -0.55
CA GLN A 232 14.30 -9.15 -1.88
C GLN A 232 15.25 -7.94 -1.82
N GLY A 233 15.04 -7.03 -0.87
CA GLY A 233 15.89 -5.86 -0.65
C GLY A 233 17.30 -6.26 -0.20
N ARG A 234 17.42 -7.17 0.79
CA ARG A 234 18.73 -7.64 1.29
C ARG A 234 19.51 -8.38 0.22
N GLY A 235 18.86 -9.31 -0.49
CA GLY A 235 19.48 -10.01 -1.62
C GLY A 235 19.99 -9.07 -2.71
N THR A 236 19.24 -8.03 -3.03
CA THR A 236 19.67 -6.99 -3.98
C THR A 236 20.90 -6.22 -3.45
N ALA A 237 20.90 -5.81 -2.19
CA ALA A 237 22.04 -5.12 -1.58
C ALA A 237 23.30 -6.01 -1.51
N LEU A 238 23.12 -7.30 -1.18
CA LEU A 238 24.19 -8.31 -1.19
C LEU A 238 24.76 -8.50 -2.59
N MET A 239 23.91 -8.62 -3.62
CA MET A 239 24.33 -8.72 -5.00
C MET A 239 25.14 -7.49 -5.44
N LEU A 240 24.72 -6.28 -5.06
CA LEU A 240 25.46 -5.03 -5.34
C LEU A 240 26.80 -4.97 -4.61
N LYS A 241 26.96 -5.69 -3.50
CA LYS A 241 28.26 -5.88 -2.80
C LYS A 241 29.11 -7.02 -3.37
N GLY A 242 28.66 -7.74 -4.39
CA GLY A 242 29.36 -8.90 -4.93
C GLY A 242 29.18 -10.20 -4.16
N LYS A 243 28.29 -10.24 -3.16
CA LYS A 243 28.01 -11.42 -2.33
C LYS A 243 26.91 -12.28 -2.95
N MET A 244 27.22 -12.90 -4.10
CA MET A 244 26.23 -13.56 -4.96
C MET A 244 25.59 -14.79 -4.29
N LEU A 245 26.36 -15.58 -3.51
CA LEU A 245 25.83 -16.78 -2.85
C LEU A 245 24.79 -16.40 -1.78
N GLU A 246 25.12 -15.44 -0.92
CA GLU A 246 24.21 -14.93 0.10
C GLU A 246 22.94 -14.32 -0.53
N ALA A 247 23.09 -13.61 -1.66
CA ALA A 247 21.96 -13.06 -2.41
C ALA A 247 21.03 -14.13 -2.95
N ILE A 248 21.57 -15.24 -3.47
CA ILE A 248 20.77 -16.37 -3.97
C ILE A 248 19.94 -16.99 -2.83
N GLU A 249 20.49 -17.13 -1.63
CA GLU A 249 19.75 -17.63 -0.46
C GLU A 249 18.56 -16.73 -0.14
N ASP A 250 18.75 -15.42 -0.14
CA ASP A 250 17.66 -14.48 0.08
C ASP A 250 16.57 -14.57 -1.01
N PHE A 251 16.96 -14.64 -2.28
CA PHE A 251 15.99 -14.81 -3.37
C PHE A 251 15.27 -16.18 -3.32
N ASN A 252 15.89 -17.22 -2.78
CA ASN A 252 15.21 -18.49 -2.50
C ASN A 252 14.06 -18.29 -1.49
N HIS A 253 14.30 -17.54 -0.41
CA HIS A 253 13.24 -17.19 0.54
C HIS A 253 12.11 -16.38 -0.11
N VAL A 254 12.46 -15.43 -1.00
CA VAL A 254 11.42 -14.68 -1.74
C VAL A 254 10.54 -15.63 -2.55
N VAL A 255 11.14 -16.54 -3.33
CA VAL A 255 10.41 -17.51 -4.17
C VAL A 255 9.58 -18.47 -3.32
N GLU A 256 10.06 -18.87 -2.14
CA GLU A 256 9.31 -19.72 -1.20
C GLU A 256 8.09 -18.99 -0.62
N PHE A 257 8.25 -17.70 -0.21
CA PHE A 257 7.19 -16.97 0.48
C PHE A 257 6.17 -16.34 -0.46
N ASP A 258 6.64 -15.89 -1.64
CA ASP A 258 5.80 -15.29 -2.67
C ASP A 258 6.35 -15.62 -4.09
N PRO A 259 5.93 -16.75 -4.67
CA PRO A 259 6.39 -17.17 -5.99
C PRO A 259 5.84 -16.31 -7.14
N GLN A 260 5.00 -15.30 -6.85
CA GLN A 260 4.46 -14.39 -7.85
C GLN A 260 5.31 -13.13 -8.04
N ILE A 261 6.48 -13.03 -7.39
CA ILE A 261 7.42 -11.91 -7.56
C ILE A 261 8.40 -12.22 -8.71
N PRO A 262 8.22 -11.67 -9.93
CA PRO A 262 9.09 -11.99 -11.08
C PRO A 262 10.54 -11.55 -10.85
N TRP A 263 10.72 -10.45 -10.11
CA TRP A 263 12.03 -9.90 -9.79
C TRP A 263 12.91 -10.82 -8.92
N ALA A 264 12.31 -11.73 -8.16
CA ALA A 264 13.05 -12.71 -7.39
C ALA A 264 13.78 -13.68 -8.32
N PHE A 265 13.07 -14.24 -9.29
CA PHE A 265 13.64 -15.10 -10.33
C PHE A 265 14.67 -14.35 -11.19
N PHE A 266 14.33 -13.12 -11.61
CA PHE A 266 15.22 -12.27 -12.37
C PHE A 266 16.57 -12.08 -11.66
N ASN A 267 16.56 -11.64 -10.41
CA ASN A 267 17.77 -11.34 -9.65
C ASN A 267 18.53 -12.62 -9.23
N ARG A 268 17.81 -13.72 -8.89
CA ARG A 268 18.44 -15.01 -8.59
C ARG A 268 19.16 -15.56 -9.80
N GLY A 269 18.53 -15.51 -10.97
CA GLY A 269 19.16 -15.91 -12.23
C GLY A 269 20.38 -15.08 -12.55
N LEU A 270 20.32 -13.74 -12.41
CA LEU A 270 21.50 -12.88 -12.62
C LEU A 270 22.63 -13.21 -11.64
N ALA A 271 22.34 -13.42 -10.36
CA ALA A 271 23.35 -13.81 -9.37
C ALA A 271 24.04 -15.15 -9.76
N LYS A 272 23.27 -16.12 -10.28
CA LYS A 272 23.80 -17.37 -10.83
C LYS A 272 24.71 -17.12 -12.05
N VAL A 273 24.34 -16.23 -12.96
CA VAL A 273 25.20 -15.85 -14.13
C VAL A 273 26.52 -15.25 -13.67
N TYR A 274 26.53 -14.38 -12.66
CA TYR A 274 27.77 -13.84 -12.07
C TYR A 274 28.69 -14.94 -11.53
N LEU A 275 28.11 -16.05 -11.01
CA LEU A 275 28.86 -17.22 -10.52
C LEU A 275 29.22 -18.25 -11.62
N GLY A 276 28.86 -17.99 -12.88
CA GLY A 276 29.12 -18.94 -13.98
C GLY A 276 28.14 -20.10 -14.08
N ARG A 277 27.03 -20.06 -13.33
CA ARG A 277 25.99 -21.09 -13.31
C ARG A 277 24.89 -20.81 -14.34
N ASP A 278 25.30 -20.57 -15.61
CA ASP A 278 24.39 -20.10 -16.68
C ASP A 278 23.23 -21.07 -16.95
N SER A 279 23.46 -22.39 -16.86
CA SER A 279 22.42 -23.42 -17.04
C SER A 279 21.35 -23.38 -15.96
N GLU A 280 21.76 -23.16 -14.68
CA GLU A 280 20.83 -23.03 -13.56
C GLU A 280 20.04 -21.71 -13.60
N ALA A 281 20.63 -20.66 -14.19
CA ALA A 281 19.99 -19.37 -14.34
C ALA A 281 18.84 -19.41 -15.36
N GLN A 282 18.91 -20.28 -16.37
CA GLN A 282 17.92 -20.32 -17.44
C GLN A 282 16.50 -20.63 -16.91
N THR A 283 16.38 -21.58 -15.97
CA THR A 283 15.10 -21.92 -15.34
C THR A 283 14.47 -20.68 -14.64
N ASP A 284 15.29 -19.87 -13.97
CA ASP A 284 14.82 -18.66 -13.31
C ASP A 284 14.35 -17.62 -14.36
N PHE A 285 15.08 -17.47 -15.45
CA PHE A 285 14.72 -16.53 -16.52
C PHE A 285 13.43 -16.95 -17.23
N ASP A 286 13.25 -18.25 -17.49
CA ASP A 286 12.04 -18.77 -18.12
C ASP A 286 10.81 -18.50 -17.24
N GLU A 287 10.94 -18.67 -15.93
CA GLU A 287 9.85 -18.40 -14.98
C GLU A 287 9.55 -16.89 -14.86
N CYS A 288 10.59 -16.05 -14.84
CA CYS A 288 10.41 -14.59 -14.88
C CYS A 288 9.67 -14.15 -16.14
N LEU A 289 10.06 -14.65 -17.31
CA LEU A 289 9.48 -14.29 -18.61
C LEU A 289 8.08 -14.89 -18.81
N ARG A 290 7.78 -16.04 -18.19
CA ARG A 290 6.42 -16.60 -18.15
C ARG A 290 5.45 -15.64 -17.47
N MET A 291 5.88 -15.00 -16.37
CA MET A 291 5.07 -14.03 -15.65
C MET A 291 5.06 -12.64 -16.28
N ARG A 292 6.18 -12.22 -16.87
CA ARG A 292 6.41 -10.86 -17.38
C ARG A 292 7.19 -10.89 -18.71
N PRO A 293 6.54 -11.24 -19.84
CA PRO A 293 7.22 -11.35 -21.14
C PRO A 293 7.88 -10.05 -21.60
N GLU A 294 7.34 -8.90 -21.18
CA GLU A 294 7.89 -7.59 -21.52
C GLU A 294 9.27 -7.30 -20.92
N MET A 295 9.71 -8.09 -19.94
CA MET A 295 11.04 -7.94 -19.34
C MET A 295 12.17 -8.53 -20.20
N LYS A 296 11.88 -9.20 -21.30
CA LYS A 296 12.87 -9.95 -22.12
C LYS A 296 14.07 -9.11 -22.53
N ALA A 297 13.83 -7.93 -23.09
CA ALA A 297 14.91 -7.08 -23.58
C ALA A 297 15.83 -6.57 -22.43
N ASP A 298 15.25 -6.17 -21.29
CA ASP A 298 16.03 -5.76 -20.11
C ASP A 298 16.84 -6.93 -19.53
N LEU A 299 16.24 -8.12 -19.51
CA LEU A 299 16.88 -9.34 -19.02
C LEU A 299 18.09 -9.71 -19.90
N GLU A 300 17.92 -9.78 -21.23
CA GLU A 300 19.00 -10.11 -22.17
C GLU A 300 20.18 -9.15 -22.03
N ALA A 301 19.90 -7.83 -21.96
CA ALA A 301 20.93 -6.82 -21.78
C ALA A 301 21.71 -7.00 -20.47
N ARG A 302 21.02 -7.36 -19.37
CA ARG A 302 21.68 -7.57 -18.06
C ARG A 302 22.45 -8.88 -18.00
N ILE A 303 21.99 -9.94 -18.65
CA ILE A 303 22.73 -11.19 -18.77
C ILE A 303 24.05 -10.96 -19.52
N GLU A 304 23.98 -10.23 -20.65
CA GLU A 304 25.20 -9.91 -21.42
C GLU A 304 26.19 -9.09 -20.59
N LEU A 305 25.69 -8.06 -19.87
CA LEU A 305 26.52 -7.25 -18.98
C LEU A 305 27.16 -8.11 -17.86
N ALA A 306 26.37 -8.98 -17.23
CA ALA A 306 26.86 -9.86 -16.16
C ALA A 306 27.96 -10.80 -16.66
N ARG A 307 27.78 -11.40 -17.86
CA ARG A 307 28.81 -12.23 -18.51
C ARG A 307 30.08 -11.46 -18.84
N LYS A 308 29.93 -10.22 -19.33
CA LYS A 308 31.08 -9.34 -19.61
C LYS A 308 31.84 -9.01 -18.34
N LEU A 309 31.17 -8.60 -17.27
CA LEU A 309 31.81 -8.25 -15.99
C LEU A 309 32.51 -9.45 -15.36
N ARG A 310 31.93 -10.66 -15.43
CA ARG A 310 32.57 -11.88 -14.97
C ARG A 310 33.88 -12.17 -15.70
N ARG A 311 33.96 -11.91 -17.04
CA ARG A 311 35.16 -12.15 -17.84
C ARG A 311 36.30 -11.13 -17.54
N VAL A 312 35.95 -9.96 -17.06
CA VAL A 312 36.94 -8.92 -16.71
C VAL A 312 37.46 -9.07 -15.28
N GLY A 313 36.67 -9.71 -14.42
CA GLY A 313 37.02 -9.93 -12.99
C GLY A 313 37.80 -11.23 -12.74
N ASN A 314 37.94 -12.10 -13.74
CA ASN A 314 38.82 -13.28 -13.77
C ASN A 314 40.08 -12.95 -14.56
#